data_eaae003804417ead78e40c2f961285c7
#
_entry.id   eaae003804417ead78e40c2f961285c7
#
_cell.length_a   1.000
_cell.length_b   1.000
_cell.length_c   1.000
_cell.angle_alpha   90.00
_cell.angle_beta   90.00
_cell.angle_gamma   90.00
#
_symmetry.space_group_name_H-M   'P 1'
#
loop_
_entity.id
_entity.type
_entity.pdbx_description
1 polymer ?
#
loop_
_entity_poly.entity_id
_entity_poly.type
_entity_poly.pdbx_seq_one_letter_code
_entity_poly.pdbx_strand_id
1 'polypeptide(L)'
;MRARAVRMIVSVVAVVCVVMGVPGAFFASVAIWTSEQNSLEVSAQRVVQNIDRRRAAGERTDKESVAPLVSEQAEGGDQISYRIMVPGENLITNETQPTGRILSAFAESPSGVSVQLTSSASVATTRILWACGMFGAGMAGSMLIGWLMARSLSRSLSAPLIYLAAQAEQIGSGGVRARVERSGIEEIDLVSEELARTGERMAGRLAAERQAAADASHQLRTPLTALSMRLEEIELISSEEEVRAEARTCLEQVERMTNVVSEL
;
A
#
# COMPACT_ATOMS: atom_id res chain seq x y z
N MET A 1 -13.90 -1.41 6.46
CA MET A 1 -12.97 -2.22 5.64
C MET A 1 -11.98 -1.36 4.85
N ARG A 2 -12.40 -0.31 4.13
CA ARG A 2 -11.52 0.58 3.32
C ARG A 2 -10.28 1.12 4.05
N ALA A 3 -10.44 1.65 5.26
CA ALA A 3 -9.32 2.21 6.03
C ALA A 3 -8.28 1.16 6.48
N ARG A 4 -8.67 -0.11 6.62
CA ARG A 4 -7.73 -1.19 6.98
C ARG A 4 -6.88 -1.60 5.78
N ALA A 5 -7.46 -1.76 4.60
CA ALA A 5 -6.74 -2.11 3.38
C ALA A 5 -5.73 -1.01 2.99
N VAL A 6 -6.14 0.26 3.00
CA VAL A 6 -5.24 1.40 2.73
C VAL A 6 -4.09 1.43 3.74
N ARG A 7 -4.37 1.29 5.04
CA ARG A 7 -3.31 1.25 6.07
C ARG A 7 -2.33 0.10 5.87
N MET A 8 -2.82 -1.09 5.51
CA MET A 8 -1.97 -2.25 5.28
C MET A 8 -1.02 -2.03 4.09
N ILE A 9 -1.52 -1.52 2.96
CA ILE A 9 -0.69 -1.22 1.79
C ILE A 9 0.33 -0.13 2.12
N VAL A 10 -0.10 0.97 2.75
CA VAL A 10 0.78 2.07 3.14
C VAL A 10 1.84 1.60 4.14
N SER A 11 1.50 0.73 5.10
CA SER A 11 2.48 0.20 6.06
C SER A 11 3.53 -0.68 5.38
N VAL A 12 3.15 -1.50 4.40
CA VAL A 12 4.09 -2.32 3.63
C VAL A 12 5.04 -1.43 2.83
N VAL A 13 4.51 -0.42 2.12
CA VAL A 13 5.34 0.54 1.38
C VAL A 13 6.27 1.29 2.33
N ALA A 14 5.79 1.74 3.49
CA ALA A 14 6.62 2.43 4.48
C ALA A 14 7.76 1.54 5.00
N VAL A 15 7.48 0.27 5.31
CA VAL A 15 8.52 -0.68 5.72
C VAL A 15 9.57 -0.89 4.63
N VAL A 16 9.15 -1.09 3.39
CA VAL A 16 10.08 -1.25 2.25
C VAL A 16 10.92 0.01 2.04
N CYS A 17 10.31 1.19 2.10
CA CYS A 17 11.03 2.47 2.01
C CYS A 17 12.07 2.62 3.12
N VAL A 18 11.74 2.27 4.36
CA VAL A 18 12.69 2.36 5.48
C VAL A 18 13.81 1.34 5.34
N VAL A 19 13.49 0.09 5.00
CA VAL A 19 14.47 -1.01 4.87
C VAL A 19 15.44 -0.76 3.72
N MET A 20 15.02 -0.14 2.63
CA MET A 20 15.91 0.16 1.49
C MET A 20 16.50 1.58 1.55
N GLY A 21 15.71 2.57 1.97
CA GLY A 21 16.11 3.97 1.95
C GLY A 21 17.12 4.33 3.02
N VAL A 22 16.97 3.81 4.25
CA VAL A 22 17.89 4.13 5.35
C VAL A 22 19.29 3.54 5.12
N PRO A 23 19.45 2.25 4.80
CA PRO A 23 20.76 1.71 4.44
C PRO A 23 21.35 2.36 3.19
N GLY A 24 20.52 2.66 2.17
CA GLY A 24 20.98 3.35 0.96
C GLY A 24 21.58 4.72 1.26
N ALA A 25 20.90 5.54 2.05
CA ALA A 25 21.40 6.84 2.49
C ALA A 25 22.67 6.72 3.36
N PHE A 26 22.71 5.73 4.23
CA PHE A 26 23.91 5.43 5.04
C PHE A 26 25.11 5.06 4.18
N PHE A 27 24.96 4.10 3.26
CA PHE A 27 26.05 3.69 2.36
C PHE A 27 26.51 4.84 1.45
N ALA A 28 25.57 5.63 0.92
CA ALA A 28 25.90 6.82 0.13
C ALA A 28 26.71 7.83 0.96
N SER A 29 26.34 8.06 2.21
CA SER A 29 27.06 8.96 3.11
C SER A 29 28.47 8.49 3.40
N VAL A 30 28.62 7.18 3.67
CA VAL A 30 29.95 6.55 3.88
C VAL A 30 30.79 6.61 2.62
N ALA A 31 30.21 6.33 1.45
CA ALA A 31 30.92 6.38 0.18
C ALA A 31 31.41 7.80 -0.16
N ILE A 32 30.58 8.83 0.07
CA ILE A 32 30.97 10.24 -0.13
C ILE A 32 32.13 10.59 0.83
N TRP A 33 32.02 10.20 2.10
CA TRP A 33 33.04 10.49 3.09
C TRP A 33 34.38 9.83 2.76
N THR A 34 34.36 8.51 2.43
CA THR A 34 35.58 7.79 2.07
C THR A 34 36.20 8.28 0.75
N SER A 35 35.37 8.69 -0.22
CA SER A 35 35.84 9.28 -1.47
C SER A 35 36.59 10.58 -1.23
N GLU A 36 36.06 11.49 -0.40
CA GLU A 36 36.72 12.75 -0.08
C GLU A 36 38.03 12.52 0.70
N GLN A 37 38.04 11.55 1.62
CA GLN A 37 39.24 11.18 2.38
C GLN A 37 40.33 10.60 1.46
N ASN A 38 39.98 9.68 0.58
CA ASN A 38 40.89 9.11 -0.40
C ASN A 38 41.45 10.16 -1.38
N SER A 39 40.57 11.10 -1.83
CA SER A 39 40.98 12.20 -2.68
C SER A 39 42.06 13.06 -2.00
N LEU A 40 41.88 13.35 -0.72
CA LEU A 40 42.84 14.13 0.07
C LEU A 40 44.18 13.37 0.26
N GLU A 41 44.15 12.05 0.51
CA GLU A 41 45.34 11.21 0.61
C GLU A 41 46.12 11.15 -0.70
N VAL A 42 45.43 10.95 -1.83
CA VAL A 42 46.06 10.97 -3.15
C VAL A 42 46.68 12.34 -3.44
N SER A 43 46.02 13.43 -3.03
CA SER A 43 46.54 14.77 -3.16
C SER A 43 47.81 14.99 -2.33
N ALA A 44 47.82 14.50 -1.07
CA ALA A 44 48.98 14.59 -0.22
C ALA A 44 50.17 13.80 -0.82
N GLN A 45 49.95 12.58 -1.34
CA GLN A 45 50.99 11.78 -2.00
C GLN A 45 51.56 12.49 -3.26
N ARG A 46 50.70 13.12 -4.07
CA ARG A 46 51.15 13.87 -5.25
C ARG A 46 52.01 15.05 -4.85
N VAL A 47 51.64 15.78 -3.80
CA VAL A 47 52.44 16.91 -3.30
C VAL A 47 53.81 16.43 -2.84
N VAL A 48 53.89 15.34 -2.05
CA VAL A 48 55.12 14.73 -1.63
C VAL A 48 56.00 14.38 -2.84
N GLN A 49 55.44 13.67 -3.84
CA GLN A 49 56.19 13.25 -5.03
C GLN A 49 56.70 14.46 -5.85
N ASN A 50 55.92 15.53 -5.93
CA ASN A 50 56.35 16.74 -6.64
C ASN A 50 57.50 17.46 -5.91
N ILE A 51 57.43 17.51 -4.58
CA ILE A 51 58.51 18.10 -3.75
C ILE A 51 59.77 17.29 -3.90
N ASP A 52 59.71 15.95 -3.85
CA ASP A 52 60.86 15.06 -4.03
C ASP A 52 61.50 15.22 -5.41
N ARG A 53 60.72 15.33 -6.48
CA ARG A 53 61.25 15.55 -7.84
C ARG A 53 62.00 16.90 -7.95
N ARG A 54 61.42 17.97 -7.40
CA ARG A 54 62.05 19.32 -7.41
C ARG A 54 63.35 19.31 -6.61
N ARG A 55 63.35 18.68 -5.45
CA ARG A 55 64.53 18.52 -4.61
C ARG A 55 65.63 17.72 -5.30
N ALA A 56 65.29 16.64 -6.02
CA ALA A 56 66.21 15.89 -6.84
C ALA A 56 66.81 16.73 -8.00
N ALA A 57 66.06 17.72 -8.48
CA ALA A 57 66.51 18.68 -9.48
C ALA A 57 67.37 19.86 -8.90
N GLY A 58 67.55 19.89 -7.57
CA GLY A 58 68.34 20.93 -6.90
C GLY A 58 67.59 22.26 -6.65
N GLU A 59 66.28 22.26 -6.83
CA GLU A 59 65.42 23.45 -6.57
C GLU A 59 65.14 23.58 -5.06
N ARG A 60 65.15 24.81 -4.55
CA ARG A 60 64.75 25.10 -3.16
C ARG A 60 63.23 25.02 -3.02
N THR A 61 62.80 24.44 -1.90
CA THR A 61 61.39 24.31 -1.59
C THR A 61 60.92 25.45 -0.73
N ASP A 62 60.43 26.53 -1.36
CA ASP A 62 59.88 27.72 -0.69
C ASP A 62 58.38 27.74 -0.71
N LYS A 63 57.74 28.51 0.23
CA LYS A 63 56.31 28.67 0.33
C LYS A 63 55.65 29.06 -0.97
N GLU A 64 56.29 29.91 -1.77
CA GLU A 64 55.80 30.37 -3.07
C GLU A 64 55.80 29.25 -4.14
N SER A 65 56.71 28.31 -4.05
CA SER A 65 56.79 27.17 -4.97
C SER A 65 55.81 26.05 -4.65
N VAL A 66 55.40 25.91 -3.38
CA VAL A 66 54.49 24.87 -2.89
C VAL A 66 53.02 25.30 -2.95
N ALA A 67 52.72 26.60 -2.73
CA ALA A 67 51.36 27.10 -2.73
C ALA A 67 50.57 26.77 -4.01
N PRO A 68 51.09 26.94 -5.25
CA PRO A 68 50.35 26.57 -6.46
C PRO A 68 50.12 25.06 -6.58
N LEU A 69 51.05 24.21 -6.10
CA LEU A 69 50.89 22.75 -6.14
C LEU A 69 49.72 22.25 -5.26
N VAL A 70 49.50 22.94 -4.13
CA VAL A 70 48.36 22.59 -3.24
C VAL A 70 47.08 23.23 -3.75
N SER A 71 47.13 24.45 -4.28
CA SER A 71 45.94 25.13 -4.79
C SER A 71 45.38 24.48 -6.07
N GLU A 72 46.25 23.96 -6.93
CA GLU A 72 45.84 23.22 -8.15
C GLU A 72 45.08 21.90 -7.82
N GLN A 73 45.31 21.35 -6.61
CA GLN A 73 44.66 20.12 -6.15
C GLN A 73 43.42 20.37 -5.29
N ALA A 74 43.10 21.64 -4.99
CA ALA A 74 41.89 22.04 -4.31
C ALA A 74 40.69 22.02 -5.28
N GLU A 75 40.11 20.84 -5.52
CA GLU A 75 38.85 20.74 -6.26
C GLU A 75 37.72 21.43 -5.49
N GLY A 76 37.15 22.49 -6.09
CA GLY A 76 35.92 23.12 -5.58
C GLY A 76 36.10 24.36 -4.70
N GLY A 77 37.28 24.98 -4.66
CA GLY A 77 37.49 26.27 -3.95
C GLY A 77 37.66 26.09 -2.43
N ASP A 78 37.87 24.89 -1.96
CA ASP A 78 38.15 24.62 -0.54
C ASP A 78 39.54 25.16 -0.16
N GLN A 79 39.61 25.89 0.96
CA GLN A 79 40.88 26.32 1.51
C GLN A 79 41.58 25.11 2.17
N ILE A 80 42.52 24.49 1.44
CA ILE A 80 43.34 23.43 1.99
C ILE A 80 44.44 24.06 2.85
N SER A 81 44.49 23.72 4.13
CA SER A 81 45.61 24.02 4.99
C SER A 81 46.68 22.96 4.82
N TYR A 82 47.91 23.35 4.68
CA TYR A 82 49.02 22.43 4.54
C TYR A 82 50.13 22.67 5.57
N ARG A 83 50.72 21.59 5.99
CA ARG A 83 51.94 21.60 6.80
C ARG A 83 52.93 20.65 6.17
N ILE A 84 54.04 21.20 5.71
CA ILE A 84 55.10 20.45 5.01
C ILE A 84 56.35 20.54 5.81
N MET A 85 56.95 19.41 6.12
CA MET A 85 58.17 19.29 6.83
C MET A 85 59.21 18.67 5.88
N VAL A 86 60.28 19.42 5.59
CA VAL A 86 61.38 19.01 4.72
C VAL A 86 62.65 18.89 5.58
N PRO A 87 63.37 17.77 5.56
CA PRO A 87 64.61 17.62 6.34
C PRO A 87 65.65 18.70 5.96
N GLY A 88 66.05 19.49 6.96
CA GLY A 88 67.07 20.54 6.77
C GLY A 88 66.50 21.88 6.36
N GLU A 89 65.19 22.06 6.23
CA GLU A 89 64.51 23.32 5.93
C GLU A 89 63.49 23.69 7.03
N ASN A 90 63.04 24.92 7.04
CA ASN A 90 62.01 25.39 7.99
C ASN A 90 60.64 24.79 7.61
N LEU A 91 59.75 24.62 8.62
CA LEU A 91 58.38 24.16 8.46
C LEU A 91 57.65 25.14 7.51
N ILE A 92 57.14 24.61 6.39
CA ILE A 92 56.34 25.37 5.44
C ILE A 92 54.88 25.14 5.76
N THR A 93 54.12 26.21 6.13
CA THR A 93 52.70 26.12 6.44
C THR A 93 51.98 27.36 5.89
N ASN A 94 50.70 27.19 5.55
CA ASN A 94 49.81 28.32 5.40
C ASN A 94 49.09 28.60 6.73
N GLU A 95 48.80 29.84 7.00
CA GLU A 95 48.12 30.25 8.25
C GLU A 95 46.60 29.98 8.24
N THR A 96 46.08 29.43 7.16
CA THR A 96 44.64 29.21 7.00
C THR A 96 44.23 27.97 7.83
N GLN A 97 43.48 28.18 8.88
CA GLN A 97 42.86 27.06 9.62
C GLN A 97 41.47 26.82 9.09
N PRO A 98 41.17 25.57 8.61
CA PRO A 98 39.80 25.22 8.20
C PRO A 98 38.88 25.25 9.41
N THR A 99 37.70 25.83 9.23
CA THR A 99 36.69 25.94 10.28
C THR A 99 35.73 24.75 10.26
N GLY A 100 35.37 24.24 11.45
CA GLY A 100 34.40 23.15 11.59
C GLY A 100 35.04 21.75 11.66
N ARG A 101 34.34 20.76 11.11
CA ARG A 101 34.87 19.38 10.99
C ARG A 101 35.99 19.37 9.95
N ILE A 102 37.11 18.79 10.31
CA ILE A 102 38.31 18.73 9.46
C ILE A 102 38.55 17.30 8.95
N LEU A 103 38.96 17.22 7.70
CA LEU A 103 39.56 16.02 7.08
C LEU A 103 41.08 16.24 7.02
N SER A 104 41.86 15.27 7.43
CA SER A 104 43.32 15.35 7.37
C SER A 104 43.88 14.12 6.68
N ALA A 105 44.86 14.35 5.78
CA ALA A 105 45.64 13.32 5.17
C ALA A 105 47.10 13.55 5.44
N PHE A 106 47.84 12.49 5.62
CA PHE A 106 49.29 12.49 5.87
C PHE A 106 49.98 11.62 4.83
N ALA A 107 51.04 12.15 4.24
CA ALA A 107 51.90 11.41 3.35
C ALA A 107 53.37 11.67 3.68
N GLU A 108 54.17 10.64 3.62
CA GLU A 108 55.60 10.69 3.90
C GLU A 108 56.39 10.01 2.78
N SER A 109 57.52 10.60 2.42
CA SER A 109 58.43 10.04 1.44
C SER A 109 59.62 9.34 2.11
N PRO A 110 60.24 8.36 1.45
CA PRO A 110 61.51 7.78 1.88
C PRO A 110 62.65 8.79 2.05
N SER A 111 62.56 9.95 1.43
CA SER A 111 63.50 11.09 1.58
C SER A 111 63.34 11.88 2.88
N GLY A 112 62.29 11.52 3.72
CA GLY A 112 61.97 12.21 4.96
C GLY A 112 61.10 13.43 4.79
N VAL A 113 60.59 13.72 3.60
CA VAL A 113 59.60 14.79 3.38
C VAL A 113 58.24 14.28 3.86
N SER A 114 57.63 15.03 4.76
CA SER A 114 56.27 14.74 5.22
C SER A 114 55.30 15.92 4.89
N VAL A 115 54.13 15.55 4.43
CA VAL A 115 53.08 16.51 4.06
C VAL A 115 51.81 16.11 4.80
N GLN A 116 51.27 17.06 5.54
CA GLN A 116 49.95 16.97 6.14
C GLN A 116 49.04 18.00 5.43
N LEU A 117 48.02 17.50 4.77
CA LEU A 117 46.93 18.32 4.23
C LEU A 117 45.73 18.26 5.14
N THR A 118 45.09 19.40 5.32
CA THR A 118 43.89 19.51 6.13
C THR A 118 42.87 20.36 5.36
N SER A 119 41.67 19.79 5.15
CA SER A 119 40.57 20.45 4.45
C SER A 119 39.34 20.53 5.34
N SER A 120 38.44 21.47 5.03
CA SER A 120 37.14 21.53 5.68
C SER A 120 36.23 20.43 5.16
N ALA A 121 35.55 19.72 6.06
CA ALA A 121 34.56 18.73 5.68
C ALA A 121 33.24 19.35 5.22
N SER A 122 33.19 20.67 5.00
CA SER A 122 31.97 21.40 4.62
C SER A 122 31.39 20.92 3.29
N VAL A 123 32.23 20.65 2.29
CA VAL A 123 31.83 20.14 0.98
C VAL A 123 31.28 18.72 1.11
N ALA A 124 31.99 17.84 1.83
CA ALA A 124 31.54 16.47 2.09
C ALA A 124 30.18 16.44 2.83
N THR A 125 30.04 17.28 3.86
CA THR A 125 28.78 17.37 4.62
C THR A 125 27.63 17.91 3.79
N THR A 126 27.88 18.88 2.93
CA THR A 126 26.86 19.43 2.02
C THR A 126 26.42 18.37 1.00
N ARG A 127 27.37 17.63 0.38
CA ARG A 127 27.06 16.52 -0.53
C ARG A 127 26.25 15.40 0.17
N ILE A 128 26.61 15.07 1.40
CA ILE A 128 25.85 14.09 2.22
C ILE A 128 24.43 14.58 2.50
N LEU A 129 24.24 15.85 2.88
CA LEU A 129 22.92 16.44 3.11
C LEU A 129 22.06 16.41 1.85
N TRP A 130 22.62 16.73 0.69
CA TRP A 130 21.93 16.63 -0.58
C TRP A 130 21.55 15.18 -0.92
N ALA A 131 22.46 14.23 -0.73
CA ALA A 131 22.19 12.81 -0.94
C ALA A 131 21.07 12.32 -0.01
N CYS A 132 21.14 12.61 1.29
CA CYS A 132 20.09 12.28 2.25
C CYS A 132 18.75 12.94 1.89
N GLY A 133 18.77 14.19 1.42
CA GLY A 133 17.58 14.90 0.94
C GLY A 133 16.93 14.22 -0.26
N MET A 134 17.73 13.77 -1.24
CA MET A 134 17.23 13.02 -2.40
C MET A 134 16.60 11.67 -1.99
N PHE A 135 17.25 10.92 -1.09
CA PHE A 135 16.67 9.68 -0.55
C PHE A 135 15.37 9.95 0.20
N GLY A 136 15.34 10.99 1.05
CA GLY A 136 14.13 11.41 1.76
C GLY A 136 12.99 11.81 0.83
N ALA A 137 13.28 12.58 -0.22
CA ALA A 137 12.31 12.97 -1.25
C ALA A 137 11.78 11.75 -2.03
N GLY A 138 12.67 10.81 -2.39
CA GLY A 138 12.29 9.55 -3.03
C GLY A 138 11.36 8.70 -2.16
N MET A 139 11.65 8.59 -0.86
CA MET A 139 10.81 7.89 0.10
C MET A 139 9.43 8.55 0.23
N ALA A 140 9.38 9.87 0.36
CA ALA A 140 8.13 10.63 0.45
C ALA A 140 7.29 10.48 -0.84
N GLY A 141 7.93 10.56 -2.01
CA GLY A 141 7.30 10.32 -3.30
C GLY A 141 6.72 8.91 -3.44
N SER A 142 7.48 7.88 -3.06
CA SER A 142 7.02 6.50 -3.06
C SER A 142 5.83 6.28 -2.13
N MET A 143 5.87 6.91 -0.95
CA MET A 143 4.76 6.83 0.02
C MET A 143 3.49 7.52 -0.49
N LEU A 144 3.63 8.68 -1.17
CA LEU A 144 2.53 9.39 -1.79
C LEU A 144 1.90 8.55 -2.92
N ILE A 145 2.72 7.97 -3.80
CA ILE A 145 2.26 7.10 -4.89
C ILE A 145 1.55 5.87 -4.31
N GLY A 146 2.14 5.21 -3.31
CA GLY A 146 1.54 4.07 -2.63
C GLY A 146 0.18 4.41 -1.98
N TRP A 147 0.07 5.58 -1.37
CA TRP A 147 -1.19 6.06 -0.81
C TRP A 147 -2.26 6.33 -1.88
N LEU A 148 -1.88 6.99 -2.99
CA LEU A 148 -2.79 7.24 -4.12
C LEU A 148 -3.28 5.93 -4.74
N MET A 149 -2.39 4.97 -4.99
CA MET A 149 -2.74 3.64 -5.51
C MET A 149 -3.63 2.87 -4.56
N ALA A 150 -3.30 2.84 -3.26
CA ALA A 150 -4.12 2.18 -2.25
C ALA A 150 -5.52 2.77 -2.16
N ARG A 151 -5.63 4.11 -2.26
CA ARG A 151 -6.91 4.81 -2.28
C ARG A 151 -7.74 4.50 -3.54
N SER A 152 -7.10 4.46 -4.70
CA SER A 152 -7.75 4.11 -5.98
C SER A 152 -8.25 2.67 -5.96
N LEU A 153 -7.38 1.71 -5.63
CA LEU A 153 -7.70 0.30 -5.57
C LEU A 153 -8.80 -0.01 -4.54
N SER A 154 -8.74 0.63 -3.36
CA SER A 154 -9.78 0.47 -2.34
C SER A 154 -11.15 1.01 -2.81
N ARG A 155 -11.18 2.02 -3.65
CA ARG A 155 -12.44 2.54 -4.21
C ARG A 155 -13.01 1.63 -5.29
N SER A 156 -12.17 1.13 -6.19
CA SER A 156 -12.61 0.27 -7.29
C SER A 156 -13.09 -1.11 -6.85
N LEU A 157 -12.58 -1.65 -5.73
CA LEU A 157 -12.99 -2.95 -5.21
C LEU A 157 -14.11 -2.88 -4.18
N SER A 158 -14.05 -1.92 -3.24
CA SER A 158 -14.99 -1.90 -2.11
C SER A 158 -16.40 -1.45 -2.48
N ALA A 159 -16.57 -0.57 -3.47
CA ALA A 159 -17.90 -0.09 -3.86
C ALA A 159 -18.73 -1.19 -4.55
N PRO A 160 -18.21 -1.92 -5.56
CA PRO A 160 -18.95 -3.01 -6.19
C PRO A 160 -19.26 -4.17 -5.22
N LEU A 161 -18.34 -4.51 -4.32
CA LEU A 161 -18.57 -5.58 -3.33
C LEU A 161 -19.69 -5.24 -2.34
N ILE A 162 -19.80 -3.98 -1.90
CA ILE A 162 -20.91 -3.54 -1.04
C ILE A 162 -22.22 -3.60 -1.81
N TYR A 163 -22.21 -3.23 -3.09
CA TYR A 163 -23.37 -3.31 -3.96
C TYR A 163 -23.84 -4.76 -4.15
N LEU A 164 -22.90 -5.70 -4.41
CA LEU A 164 -23.22 -7.14 -4.51
C LEU A 164 -23.79 -7.70 -3.20
N ALA A 165 -23.28 -7.29 -2.04
CA ALA A 165 -23.80 -7.71 -0.76
C ALA A 165 -25.24 -7.22 -0.54
N ALA A 166 -25.53 -5.96 -0.87
CA ALA A 166 -26.89 -5.42 -0.79
C ALA A 166 -27.84 -6.11 -1.78
N GLN A 167 -27.37 -6.45 -2.96
CA GLN A 167 -28.13 -7.18 -3.98
C GLN A 167 -28.45 -8.62 -3.52
N ALA A 168 -27.48 -9.31 -2.90
CA ALA A 168 -27.70 -10.63 -2.32
C ALA A 168 -28.76 -10.59 -1.20
N GLU A 169 -28.74 -9.57 -0.36
CA GLU A 169 -29.75 -9.37 0.70
C GLU A 169 -31.14 -9.11 0.12
N GLN A 170 -31.24 -8.30 -0.94
CA GLN A 170 -32.50 -8.09 -1.64
C GLN A 170 -33.08 -9.37 -2.25
N ILE A 171 -32.24 -10.20 -2.87
CA ILE A 171 -32.67 -11.50 -3.42
C ILE A 171 -33.15 -12.39 -2.30
N GLY A 172 -32.43 -12.47 -1.17
CA GLY A 172 -32.80 -13.24 0.00
C GLY A 172 -34.12 -12.83 0.66
N SER A 173 -34.49 -11.54 0.58
CA SER A 173 -35.77 -11.01 1.07
C SER A 173 -36.93 -11.10 0.05
N GLY A 174 -36.71 -11.74 -1.11
CA GLY A 174 -37.75 -11.93 -2.13
C GLY A 174 -37.84 -10.79 -3.16
N GLY A 175 -36.89 -9.86 -3.18
CA GLY A 175 -36.81 -8.78 -4.16
C GLY A 175 -36.35 -9.29 -5.54
N VAL A 176 -37.15 -9.01 -6.57
CA VAL A 176 -37.04 -9.69 -7.89
C VAL A 176 -36.09 -8.98 -8.88
N ARG A 177 -35.53 -7.81 -8.56
CA ARG A 177 -34.76 -7.04 -9.58
C ARG A 177 -33.30 -6.83 -9.15
N ALA A 178 -32.46 -7.79 -9.53
CA ALA A 178 -31.02 -7.58 -9.56
C ALA A 178 -30.66 -6.77 -10.82
N ARG A 179 -30.24 -5.51 -10.63
CA ARG A 179 -29.72 -4.69 -11.74
C ARG A 179 -28.21 -4.96 -11.84
N VAL A 180 -27.78 -5.54 -12.94
CA VAL A 180 -26.36 -5.77 -13.22
C VAL A 180 -25.73 -4.44 -13.63
N GLU A 181 -24.98 -3.80 -12.71
CA GLU A 181 -24.11 -2.68 -13.04
C GLU A 181 -22.69 -3.22 -13.23
N ARG A 182 -22.09 -2.91 -14.39
CA ARG A 182 -20.72 -3.31 -14.68
C ARG A 182 -19.75 -2.53 -13.82
N SER A 183 -18.94 -3.25 -13.07
CA SER A 183 -17.88 -2.69 -12.20
C SER A 183 -16.60 -2.37 -12.96
N GLY A 184 -16.40 -2.95 -14.15
CA GLY A 184 -15.17 -2.91 -14.92
C GLY A 184 -14.10 -3.89 -14.43
N ILE A 185 -14.46 -4.76 -13.49
CA ILE A 185 -13.62 -5.85 -12.97
C ILE A 185 -14.31 -7.16 -13.33
N GLU A 186 -13.66 -7.95 -14.19
CA GLU A 186 -14.24 -9.15 -14.80
C GLU A 186 -14.77 -10.15 -13.77
N GLU A 187 -14.02 -10.38 -12.68
CA GLU A 187 -14.39 -11.32 -11.63
C GLU A 187 -15.64 -10.85 -10.85
N ILE A 188 -15.77 -9.55 -10.65
CA ILE A 188 -16.93 -8.95 -9.97
C ILE A 188 -18.15 -8.98 -10.89
N ASP A 189 -17.97 -8.68 -12.16
CA ASP A 189 -19.03 -8.68 -13.15
C ASP A 189 -19.58 -10.11 -13.36
N LEU A 190 -18.70 -11.13 -13.34
CA LEU A 190 -19.10 -12.55 -13.38
C LEU A 190 -19.96 -12.95 -12.18
N VAL A 191 -19.54 -12.57 -10.96
CA VAL A 191 -20.31 -12.85 -9.73
C VAL A 191 -21.66 -12.11 -9.75
N SER A 192 -21.70 -10.89 -10.26
CA SER A 192 -22.93 -10.10 -10.40
C SER A 192 -23.92 -10.76 -11.34
N GLU A 193 -23.45 -11.28 -12.47
CA GLU A 193 -24.28 -11.97 -13.44
C GLU A 193 -24.85 -13.29 -12.89
N GLU A 194 -24.04 -14.09 -12.18
CA GLU A 194 -24.51 -15.35 -11.61
C GLU A 194 -25.47 -15.13 -10.43
N LEU A 195 -25.24 -14.04 -9.66
CA LEU A 195 -26.18 -13.65 -8.61
C LEU A 195 -27.54 -13.22 -9.20
N ALA A 196 -27.54 -12.47 -10.31
CA ALA A 196 -28.76 -12.09 -11.00
C ALA A 196 -29.53 -13.32 -11.52
N ARG A 197 -28.82 -14.27 -12.17
CA ARG A 197 -29.43 -15.54 -12.64
C ARG A 197 -30.02 -16.35 -11.49
N THR A 198 -29.33 -16.38 -10.33
CA THR A 198 -29.83 -17.10 -9.16
C THR A 198 -31.08 -16.43 -8.61
N GLY A 199 -31.13 -15.08 -8.59
CA GLY A 199 -32.30 -14.32 -8.23
C GLY A 199 -33.51 -14.60 -9.12
N GLU A 200 -33.31 -14.62 -10.45
CA GLU A 200 -34.37 -14.95 -11.41
C GLU A 200 -34.92 -16.39 -11.20
N ARG A 201 -34.02 -17.36 -10.99
CA ARG A 201 -34.46 -18.75 -10.69
C ARG A 201 -35.25 -18.85 -9.39
N MET A 202 -34.81 -18.13 -8.34
CA MET A 202 -35.54 -18.07 -7.06
C MET A 202 -36.92 -17.44 -7.21
N ALA A 203 -36.99 -16.31 -7.92
CA ALA A 203 -38.27 -15.63 -8.21
C ALA A 203 -39.23 -16.54 -8.97
N GLY A 204 -38.73 -17.25 -9.98
CA GLY A 204 -39.53 -18.23 -10.74
C GLY A 204 -40.06 -19.38 -9.87
N ARG A 205 -39.23 -19.90 -8.94
CA ARG A 205 -39.66 -20.93 -8.00
C ARG A 205 -40.74 -20.44 -7.04
N LEU A 206 -40.56 -19.26 -6.44
CA LEU A 206 -41.54 -18.66 -5.55
C LEU A 206 -42.87 -18.36 -6.25
N ALA A 207 -42.82 -17.92 -7.51
CA ALA A 207 -44.03 -17.72 -8.31
C ALA A 207 -44.75 -19.03 -8.58
N ALA A 208 -44.01 -20.08 -8.93
CA ALA A 208 -44.57 -21.44 -9.15
C ALA A 208 -45.17 -22.03 -7.87
N GLU A 209 -44.51 -21.89 -6.71
CA GLU A 209 -45.03 -22.30 -5.42
C GLU A 209 -46.33 -21.58 -5.05
N ARG A 210 -46.38 -20.26 -5.21
CA ARG A 210 -47.60 -19.46 -4.98
C ARG A 210 -48.75 -19.90 -5.90
N GLN A 211 -48.43 -20.13 -7.17
CA GLN A 211 -49.45 -20.61 -8.11
C GLN A 211 -49.94 -22.01 -7.73
N ALA A 212 -49.04 -22.94 -7.38
CA ALA A 212 -49.44 -24.28 -6.93
C ALA A 212 -50.29 -24.26 -5.66
N ALA A 213 -49.95 -23.40 -4.69
CA ALA A 213 -50.74 -23.22 -3.47
C ALA A 213 -52.14 -22.66 -3.79
N ALA A 214 -52.23 -21.64 -4.67
CA ALA A 214 -53.50 -21.07 -5.13
C ALA A 214 -54.37 -22.11 -5.87
N ASP A 215 -53.76 -22.87 -6.78
CA ASP A 215 -54.47 -23.91 -7.53
C ASP A 215 -54.94 -25.05 -6.57
N ALA A 216 -54.11 -25.47 -5.62
CA ALA A 216 -54.53 -26.44 -4.58
C ALA A 216 -55.69 -25.92 -3.72
N SER A 217 -55.65 -24.63 -3.31
CA SER A 217 -56.71 -24.01 -2.54
C SER A 217 -58.04 -24.01 -3.32
N HIS A 218 -57.99 -23.66 -4.62
CA HIS A 218 -59.17 -23.71 -5.48
C HIS A 218 -59.70 -25.13 -5.69
N GLN A 219 -58.83 -26.11 -5.90
CA GLN A 219 -59.22 -27.52 -6.06
C GLN A 219 -59.78 -28.14 -4.78
N LEU A 220 -59.35 -27.70 -3.59
CA LEU A 220 -59.88 -28.15 -2.30
C LEU A 220 -61.22 -27.46 -1.94
N ARG A 221 -61.40 -26.20 -2.30
CA ARG A 221 -62.62 -25.44 -1.99
C ARG A 221 -63.88 -26.09 -2.61
N THR A 222 -63.79 -26.55 -3.86
CA THR A 222 -64.93 -27.12 -4.59
C THR A 222 -65.46 -28.40 -3.91
N PRO A 223 -64.62 -29.41 -3.57
CA PRO A 223 -65.16 -30.61 -2.88
C PRO A 223 -65.63 -30.33 -1.45
N LEU A 224 -64.96 -29.39 -0.72
CA LEU A 224 -65.40 -28.97 0.62
C LEU A 224 -66.77 -28.34 0.60
N THR A 225 -67.02 -27.44 -0.38
CA THR A 225 -68.35 -26.83 -0.57
C THR A 225 -69.42 -27.86 -0.90
N ALA A 226 -69.08 -28.84 -1.76
CA ALA A 226 -70.02 -29.91 -2.09
C ALA A 226 -70.31 -30.83 -0.86
N LEU A 227 -69.31 -31.04 -0.02
CA LEU A 227 -69.45 -31.82 1.23
C LEU A 227 -70.30 -31.07 2.27
N SER A 228 -70.11 -29.76 2.44
CA SER A 228 -70.94 -28.91 3.30
C SER A 228 -72.39 -28.99 2.88
N MET A 229 -72.67 -28.80 1.58
CA MET A 229 -74.07 -28.87 1.08
C MET A 229 -74.72 -30.24 1.34
N ARG A 230 -73.98 -31.31 1.20
CA ARG A 230 -74.53 -32.68 1.49
C ARG A 230 -74.76 -32.90 2.97
N LEU A 231 -73.88 -32.41 3.85
CA LEU A 231 -74.06 -32.49 5.28
C LEU A 231 -75.23 -31.63 5.79
N GLU A 232 -75.40 -30.42 5.20
CA GLU A 232 -76.58 -29.57 5.45
C GLU A 232 -77.89 -30.27 5.02
N GLU A 233 -77.87 -30.93 3.88
CA GLU A 233 -79.02 -31.70 3.39
C GLU A 233 -79.37 -32.87 4.34
N ILE A 234 -78.34 -33.60 4.84
CA ILE A 234 -78.51 -34.65 5.82
C ILE A 234 -79.07 -34.13 7.14
N GLU A 235 -78.58 -33.00 7.62
CA GLU A 235 -79.10 -32.31 8.82
C GLU A 235 -80.61 -31.96 8.69
N LEU A 236 -81.00 -31.47 7.49
CA LEU A 236 -82.36 -31.04 7.21
C LEU A 236 -83.33 -32.22 7.02
N ILE A 237 -82.92 -33.34 6.41
CA ILE A 237 -83.83 -34.43 5.99
C ILE A 237 -83.89 -35.51 7.04
N SER A 238 -82.89 -35.73 7.88
CA SER A 238 -82.84 -36.82 8.87
C SER A 238 -83.86 -36.60 9.96
N SER A 239 -84.61 -37.67 10.27
CA SER A 239 -85.56 -37.71 11.39
C SER A 239 -84.89 -38.14 12.72
N GLU A 240 -83.65 -38.66 12.68
CA GLU A 240 -82.89 -39.14 13.82
C GLU A 240 -82.00 -38.04 14.39
N GLU A 241 -82.14 -37.73 15.69
CA GLU A 241 -81.38 -36.67 16.35
C GLU A 241 -79.90 -36.96 16.43
N GLU A 242 -79.49 -38.24 16.59
CA GLU A 242 -78.07 -38.64 16.55
C GLU A 242 -77.43 -38.32 15.20
N VAL A 243 -78.13 -38.62 14.12
CA VAL A 243 -77.63 -38.30 12.75
C VAL A 243 -77.48 -36.81 12.50
N ARG A 244 -78.41 -36.01 12.99
CA ARG A 244 -78.34 -34.55 12.90
C ARG A 244 -77.18 -34.01 13.72
N ALA A 245 -76.94 -34.50 14.91
CA ALA A 245 -75.83 -34.06 15.78
C ALA A 245 -74.48 -34.39 15.14
N GLU A 246 -74.36 -35.59 14.53
CA GLU A 246 -73.13 -35.97 13.82
C GLU A 246 -72.90 -35.15 12.57
N ALA A 247 -73.96 -34.85 11.81
CA ALA A 247 -73.87 -33.95 10.62
C ALA A 247 -73.36 -32.57 11.01
N ARG A 248 -73.84 -31.98 12.12
CA ARG A 248 -73.33 -30.66 12.64
C ARG A 248 -71.90 -30.74 13.01
N THR A 249 -71.47 -31.80 13.71
CA THR A 249 -70.06 -31.99 14.10
C THR A 249 -69.16 -32.05 12.85
N CYS A 250 -69.58 -32.74 11.81
CA CYS A 250 -68.88 -32.80 10.53
C CYS A 250 -68.88 -31.46 9.81
N LEU A 251 -69.95 -30.68 9.83
CA LEU A 251 -70.00 -29.32 9.26
C LEU A 251 -68.99 -28.39 9.92
N GLU A 252 -68.91 -28.39 11.24
CA GLU A 252 -67.90 -27.62 11.98
C GLU A 252 -66.46 -27.96 11.58
N GLN A 253 -66.17 -29.24 11.29
CA GLN A 253 -64.88 -29.68 10.83
C GLN A 253 -64.59 -29.22 9.39
N VAL A 254 -65.57 -29.31 8.50
CA VAL A 254 -65.45 -28.83 7.12
C VAL A 254 -65.26 -27.32 7.06
N GLU A 255 -65.96 -26.56 7.89
CA GLU A 255 -65.76 -25.10 8.02
C GLU A 255 -64.33 -24.79 8.50
N ARG A 256 -63.79 -25.49 9.48
CA ARG A 256 -62.42 -25.36 9.94
C ARG A 256 -61.41 -25.62 8.81
N MET A 257 -61.63 -26.72 8.04
CA MET A 257 -60.80 -27.04 6.89
C MET A 257 -60.85 -25.96 5.81
N THR A 258 -62.04 -25.41 5.52
CA THR A 258 -62.25 -24.35 4.56
C THR A 258 -61.52 -23.08 4.98
N ASN A 259 -61.50 -22.75 6.26
CA ASN A 259 -60.79 -21.59 6.77
C ASN A 259 -59.25 -21.75 6.61
N VAL A 260 -58.70 -22.91 6.96
CA VAL A 260 -57.26 -23.20 6.75
C VAL A 260 -56.88 -23.13 5.29
N VAL A 261 -57.72 -23.68 4.39
CA VAL A 261 -57.47 -23.63 2.93
C VAL A 261 -57.56 -22.22 2.39
N SER A 262 -58.37 -21.31 3.01
CA SER A 262 -58.48 -19.92 2.59
C SER A 262 -57.32 -19.05 3.05
N GLU A 263 -56.56 -19.45 4.04
CA GLU A 263 -55.36 -18.77 4.55
C GLU A 263 -54.07 -19.16 3.79
N LEU A 264 -54.13 -20.23 2.94
CA LEU A 264 -53.00 -20.66 2.08
C LEU A 264 -52.91 -19.80 0.81
#